data_ff360dff60272657f586cd9662a2c589
#
_entry.id   ff360dff60272657f586cd9662a2c589
#
_cell.length_a   1.000
_cell.length_b   1.000
_cell.length_c   1.000
_cell.angle_alpha   90.00
_cell.angle_beta   90.00
_cell.angle_gamma   90.00
#
_symmetry.space_group_name_H-M   'P 1'
#
loop_
_entity.id
_entity.type
_entity.pdbx_description
1 polymer ?
#
loop_
_entity_poly.entity_id
_entity_poly.type
_entity_poly.pdbx_seq_one_letter_code
_entity_poly.pdbx_strand_id
1 'polypeptide(L)'
;MSENKDAEMKKQEREQIVELGSDITKSSKGSIYTLTIIGQVEGHMIAPETVKTTKYEHVLPLLAGIEESDDVDGLLLLLNTVGGDIEAGLAIAEMIAGMKKPTVSLVLGGGHSIGIPLAVCTKKSFITPTASMTCLLYTSPSPRD
;
A
#
# COMPACT_ATOMS: atom_id res chain seq x y z
N MET A 1 -15.28 -31.02 11.22
CA MET A 1 -15.23 -29.64 11.77
C MET A 1 -14.01 -28.86 11.34
N SER A 2 -12.84 -29.46 11.04
CA SER A 2 -11.66 -28.75 10.53
C SER A 2 -11.79 -28.32 9.05
N GLU A 3 -12.30 -29.18 8.20
CA GLU A 3 -12.44 -28.91 6.75
C GLU A 3 -13.35 -27.72 6.41
N ASN A 4 -14.36 -27.47 7.23
CA ASN A 4 -15.28 -26.34 7.03
C ASN A 4 -14.66 -24.99 7.43
N LYS A 5 -13.78 -24.99 8.46
CA LYS A 5 -13.01 -23.80 8.85
C LYS A 5 -11.95 -23.45 7.83
N ASP A 6 -11.28 -24.45 7.25
CA ASP A 6 -10.28 -24.24 6.22
C ASP A 6 -10.90 -23.73 4.91
N ALA A 7 -12.13 -24.15 4.60
CA ALA A 7 -12.88 -23.66 3.43
C ALA A 7 -13.37 -22.20 3.63
N GLU A 8 -13.82 -21.85 4.82
CA GLU A 8 -14.22 -20.48 5.17
C GLU A 8 -13.03 -19.51 5.21
N MET A 9 -11.90 -19.94 5.76
CA MET A 9 -10.66 -19.14 5.74
C MET A 9 -10.20 -18.87 4.30
N LYS A 10 -10.15 -19.89 3.45
CA LYS A 10 -9.80 -19.73 2.03
C LYS A 10 -10.76 -18.84 1.26
N LYS A 11 -12.03 -18.80 1.64
CA LYS A 11 -13.03 -17.92 1.04
C LYS A 11 -12.80 -16.47 1.47
N GLN A 12 -12.52 -16.22 2.75
CA GLN A 12 -12.19 -14.88 3.27
C GLN A 12 -10.88 -14.34 2.68
N GLU A 13 -9.83 -15.19 2.56
CA GLU A 13 -8.58 -14.83 1.89
C GLU A 13 -8.81 -14.43 0.43
N ARG A 14 -9.65 -15.17 -0.31
CA ARG A 14 -9.99 -14.83 -1.70
C ARG A 14 -10.77 -13.52 -1.82
N GLU A 15 -11.69 -13.25 -0.92
CA GLU A 15 -12.45 -12.00 -0.88
C GLU A 15 -11.52 -10.80 -0.58
N GLN A 16 -10.56 -10.94 0.32
CA GLN A 16 -9.53 -9.92 0.59
C GLN A 16 -8.61 -9.67 -0.61
N ILE A 17 -8.21 -10.72 -1.33
CA ILE A 17 -7.40 -10.59 -2.56
C ILE A 17 -8.16 -9.82 -3.62
N VAL A 18 -9.46 -10.09 -3.78
CA VAL A 18 -10.30 -9.42 -4.79
C VAL A 18 -10.59 -7.97 -4.40
N GLU A 19 -10.84 -7.70 -3.12
CA GLU A 19 -11.24 -6.37 -2.66
C GLU A 19 -10.06 -5.42 -2.44
N LEU A 20 -8.94 -5.90 -1.89
CA LEU A 20 -7.77 -5.09 -1.52
C LEU A 20 -6.56 -5.30 -2.44
N GLY A 21 -6.60 -6.30 -3.34
CA GLY A 21 -5.44 -6.67 -4.14
C GLY A 21 -4.23 -7.05 -3.29
N SER A 22 -4.47 -7.67 -2.14
CA SER A 22 -3.46 -8.02 -1.15
C SER A 22 -3.45 -9.51 -0.85
N ASP A 23 -2.29 -10.07 -0.58
CA ASP A 23 -2.11 -11.50 -0.30
C ASP A 23 -0.96 -11.73 0.69
N ILE A 24 -1.06 -12.84 1.42
CA ILE A 24 0.02 -13.33 2.27
C ILE A 24 0.71 -14.50 1.57
N THR A 25 1.96 -14.29 1.17
CA THR A 25 2.80 -15.33 0.60
C THR A 25 3.66 -15.96 1.69
N LYS A 26 3.42 -17.24 1.97
CA LYS A 26 4.18 -18.03 2.97
C LYS A 26 5.25 -18.87 2.26
N SER A 27 6.46 -18.85 2.79
CA SER A 27 7.58 -19.69 2.32
C SER A 27 8.37 -20.22 3.52
N SER A 28 9.33 -21.12 3.27
CA SER A 28 10.28 -21.57 4.30
C SER A 28 11.18 -20.46 4.86
N LYS A 29 11.19 -19.29 4.21
CA LYS A 29 12.01 -18.11 4.60
C LYS A 29 11.21 -17.04 5.33
N GLY A 30 9.90 -17.21 5.47
CA GLY A 30 9.02 -16.25 6.14
C GLY A 30 7.71 -16.00 5.39
N SER A 31 6.88 -15.17 5.98
CA SER A 31 5.57 -14.74 5.47
C SER A 31 5.63 -13.27 5.08
N ILE A 32 5.33 -12.98 3.83
CA ILE A 32 5.31 -11.60 3.31
C ILE A 32 3.89 -11.21 2.97
N TYR A 33 3.45 -10.10 3.54
CA TYR A 33 2.19 -9.47 3.14
C TYR A 33 2.44 -8.57 1.94
N THR A 34 1.71 -8.81 0.85
CA THR A 34 1.75 -7.96 -0.35
C THR A 34 0.55 -7.03 -0.34
N LEU A 35 0.82 -5.74 -0.24
CA LEU A 35 -0.17 -4.66 -0.35
C LEU A 35 0.01 -3.95 -1.68
N THR A 36 -1.08 -3.75 -2.41
CA THR A 36 -1.08 -3.00 -3.67
C THR A 36 -1.73 -1.63 -3.51
N ILE A 37 -1.09 -0.59 -4.04
CA ILE A 37 -1.69 0.74 -4.21
C ILE A 37 -1.76 1.00 -5.71
N ILE A 38 -2.94 0.82 -6.27
CA ILE A 38 -3.20 0.90 -7.70
C ILE A 38 -4.31 1.91 -7.97
N GLY A 39 -4.09 2.77 -8.98
CA GLY A 39 -5.02 3.82 -9.34
C GLY A 39 -4.85 5.06 -8.47
N GLN A 40 -5.93 5.74 -8.16
CA GLN A 40 -5.91 6.97 -7.36
C GLN A 40 -5.93 6.65 -5.86
N VAL A 41 -5.14 7.39 -5.08
CA VAL A 41 -5.25 7.36 -3.61
C VAL A 41 -6.49 8.15 -3.21
N GLU A 42 -7.48 7.46 -2.64
CA GLU A 42 -8.74 8.06 -2.18
C GLU A 42 -8.64 8.42 -0.70
N GLY A 43 -8.98 9.65 -0.38
CA GLY A 43 -8.99 10.21 0.98
C GLY A 43 -10.41 10.50 1.48
N HIS A 44 -10.63 11.73 1.94
CA HIS A 44 -11.91 12.15 2.52
C HIS A 44 -13.04 12.35 1.49
N MET A 45 -12.71 12.51 0.22
CA MET A 45 -13.69 12.64 -0.85
C MET A 45 -13.85 11.31 -1.57
N ILE A 46 -15.09 10.86 -1.70
CA ILE A 46 -15.42 9.63 -2.42
C ILE A 46 -15.23 9.88 -3.92
N ALA A 47 -14.40 9.08 -4.56
CA ALA A 47 -14.22 9.12 -6.00
C ALA A 47 -15.43 8.46 -6.73
N PRO A 48 -15.73 8.87 -7.98
CA PRO A 48 -16.73 8.20 -8.79
C PRO A 48 -16.42 6.70 -8.97
N GLU A 49 -17.43 5.85 -9.02
CA GLU A 49 -17.29 4.39 -9.19
C GLU A 49 -16.52 3.98 -10.46
N THR A 50 -16.42 4.88 -11.43
CA THR A 50 -15.65 4.67 -12.66
C THR A 50 -14.13 4.84 -12.48
N VAL A 51 -13.70 5.39 -11.36
CA VAL A 51 -12.28 5.60 -11.02
C VAL A 51 -11.77 4.48 -10.14
N LYS A 52 -10.70 3.84 -10.57
CA LYS A 52 -10.04 2.84 -9.73
C LYS A 52 -9.26 3.52 -8.60
N THR A 53 -9.59 3.17 -7.36
CA THR A 53 -9.01 3.81 -6.18
C THR A 53 -8.45 2.81 -5.17
N THR A 54 -7.52 3.31 -4.34
CA THR A 54 -7.11 2.67 -3.10
C THR A 54 -7.55 3.56 -1.94
N LYS A 55 -8.42 3.03 -1.08
CA LYS A 55 -9.02 3.76 0.04
C LYS A 55 -8.13 3.71 1.26
N TYR A 56 -7.69 4.87 1.73
CA TYR A 56 -6.75 4.95 2.85
C TYR A 56 -7.34 4.43 4.17
N GLU A 57 -8.64 4.60 4.40
CA GLU A 57 -9.34 4.10 5.58
C GLU A 57 -9.34 2.57 5.68
N HIS A 58 -9.14 1.86 4.56
CA HIS A 58 -8.96 0.41 4.55
C HIS A 58 -7.48 0.02 4.75
N VAL A 59 -6.57 0.85 4.26
CA VAL A 59 -5.12 0.60 4.31
C VAL A 59 -4.57 0.80 5.72
N LEU A 60 -4.97 1.84 6.43
CA LEU A 60 -4.41 2.15 7.75
C LEU A 60 -4.64 1.05 8.80
N PRO A 61 -5.87 0.52 8.99
CA PRO A 61 -6.10 -0.59 9.91
C PRO A 61 -5.35 -1.86 9.51
N LEU A 62 -5.25 -2.10 8.19
CA LEU A 62 -4.51 -3.23 7.65
C LEU A 62 -3.02 -3.16 8.00
N LEU A 63 -2.39 -2.00 7.84
CA LEU A 63 -0.98 -1.79 8.22
C LEU A 63 -0.75 -1.99 9.72
N ALA A 64 -1.68 -1.54 10.56
CA ALA A 64 -1.63 -1.79 12.00
C ALA A 64 -1.71 -3.30 12.30
N GLY A 65 -2.61 -4.01 11.64
CA GLY A 65 -2.74 -5.47 11.78
C GLY A 65 -1.48 -6.22 11.31
N ILE A 66 -0.86 -5.78 10.22
CA ILE A 66 0.40 -6.37 9.72
C ILE A 66 1.52 -6.17 10.75
N GLU A 67 1.67 -4.97 11.32
CA GLU A 67 2.72 -4.68 12.31
C GLU A 67 2.60 -5.54 13.56
N GLU A 68 1.38 -5.77 14.04
CA GLU A 68 1.12 -6.53 15.27
C GLU A 68 1.02 -8.05 15.04
N SER A 69 0.93 -8.52 13.79
CA SER A 69 0.75 -9.94 13.48
C SER A 69 2.03 -10.74 13.66
N ASP A 70 1.97 -11.82 14.44
CA ASP A 70 3.07 -12.79 14.56
C ASP A 70 3.23 -13.68 13.30
N ASP A 71 2.21 -13.73 12.45
CA ASP A 71 2.18 -14.53 11.22
C ASP A 71 2.78 -13.84 10.00
N VAL A 72 3.13 -12.55 10.11
CA VAL A 72 3.67 -11.74 9.01
C VAL A 72 5.05 -11.19 9.37
N ASP A 73 6.06 -11.54 8.57
CA ASP A 73 7.45 -11.14 8.80
C ASP A 73 7.83 -9.85 8.09
N GLY A 74 7.08 -9.42 7.08
CA GLY A 74 7.40 -8.21 6.33
C GLY A 74 6.31 -7.77 5.36
N LEU A 75 6.47 -6.57 4.83
CA LEU A 75 5.56 -5.92 3.89
C LEU A 75 6.24 -5.70 2.55
N LEU A 76 5.60 -6.15 1.47
CA LEU A 76 5.89 -5.76 0.10
C LEU A 76 4.80 -4.81 -0.38
N LEU A 77 5.17 -3.56 -0.69
CA LEU A 77 4.29 -2.55 -1.24
C LEU A 77 4.47 -2.47 -2.76
N LEU A 78 3.45 -2.86 -3.52
CA LEU A 78 3.43 -2.70 -4.97
C LEU A 78 2.69 -1.43 -5.36
N LEU A 79 3.33 -0.59 -6.17
CA LEU A 79 2.82 0.73 -6.54
C LEU A 79 2.62 0.84 -8.05
N ASN A 80 1.41 1.23 -8.43
CA ASN A 80 1.09 1.74 -9.76
C ASN A 80 -0.02 2.79 -9.62
N THR A 81 0.37 4.00 -9.23
CA THR A 81 -0.56 5.07 -8.87
C THR A 81 -0.29 6.36 -9.64
N VAL A 82 -1.36 7.04 -9.96
CA VAL A 82 -1.35 8.40 -10.52
C VAL A 82 -1.26 9.48 -9.43
N GLY A 83 -1.26 9.08 -8.15
CA GLY A 83 -1.38 9.97 -7.01
C GLY A 83 -2.81 10.05 -6.49
N GLY A 84 -3.18 11.18 -5.90
CA GLY A 84 -4.52 11.41 -5.35
C GLY A 84 -4.49 12.31 -4.13
N ASP A 85 -5.27 11.96 -3.11
CA ASP A 85 -5.36 12.73 -1.87
C ASP A 85 -4.02 12.75 -1.13
N ILE A 86 -3.54 13.96 -0.87
CA ILE A 86 -2.20 14.18 -0.30
C ILE A 86 -2.16 13.74 1.17
N GLU A 87 -3.16 14.10 1.95
CA GLU A 87 -3.20 13.77 3.39
C GLU A 87 -3.33 12.26 3.59
N ALA A 88 -4.18 11.60 2.81
CA ALA A 88 -4.33 10.15 2.84
C ALA A 88 -3.03 9.43 2.45
N GLY A 89 -2.37 9.87 1.38
CA GLY A 89 -1.11 9.27 0.94
C GLY A 89 0.03 9.49 1.94
N LEU A 90 0.12 10.67 2.56
CA LEU A 90 1.10 10.93 3.62
C LEU A 90 0.82 10.09 4.86
N ALA A 91 -0.45 9.95 5.28
CA ALA A 91 -0.81 9.10 6.42
C ALA A 91 -0.37 7.65 6.22
N ILE A 92 -0.60 7.09 5.02
CA ILE A 92 -0.12 5.75 4.66
C ILE A 92 1.41 5.68 4.69
N ALA A 93 2.08 6.66 4.07
CA ALA A 93 3.54 6.69 3.98
C ALA A 93 4.21 6.77 5.35
N GLU A 94 3.72 7.65 6.22
CA GLU A 94 4.23 7.81 7.58
C GLU A 94 4.01 6.56 8.44
N MET A 95 2.85 5.92 8.29
CA MET A 95 2.56 4.67 8.97
C MET A 95 3.51 3.56 8.56
N ILE A 96 3.77 3.39 7.25
CA ILE A 96 4.74 2.42 6.73
C ILE A 96 6.17 2.75 7.21
N ALA A 97 6.56 4.03 7.18
CA ALA A 97 7.88 4.46 7.65
C ALA A 97 8.11 4.15 9.13
N GLY A 98 7.04 4.19 9.95
CA GLY A 98 7.06 3.87 11.37
C GLY A 98 7.10 2.37 11.70
N MET A 99 6.87 1.49 10.75
CA MET A 99 6.86 0.04 10.98
C MET A 99 8.24 -0.49 11.38
N LYS A 100 8.27 -1.39 12.36
CA LYS A 100 9.48 -2.10 12.80
C LYS A 100 9.83 -3.25 11.85
N LYS A 101 8.81 -3.90 11.30
CA LYS A 101 8.98 -5.00 10.35
C LYS A 101 9.73 -4.57 9.09
N PRO A 102 10.42 -5.48 8.40
CA PRO A 102 10.98 -5.23 7.08
C PRO A 102 9.91 -4.76 6.09
N THR A 103 10.17 -3.65 5.41
CA THR A 103 9.29 -3.10 4.39
C THR A 103 10.06 -2.86 3.09
N VAL A 104 9.46 -3.21 1.97
CA VAL A 104 10.01 -3.03 0.63
C VAL A 104 8.94 -2.46 -0.27
N SER A 105 9.27 -1.47 -1.09
CA SER A 105 8.41 -0.98 -2.16
C SER A 105 8.95 -1.35 -3.53
N LEU A 106 8.04 -1.59 -4.46
CA LEU A 106 8.33 -1.80 -5.86
C LEU A 106 7.37 -0.97 -6.71
N VAL A 107 7.91 0.00 -7.45
CA VAL A 107 7.13 0.82 -8.41
C VAL A 107 7.04 0.07 -9.73
N LEU A 108 5.81 -0.24 -10.14
CA LEU A 108 5.44 -0.92 -11.37
C LEU A 108 4.59 0.02 -12.22
N GLY A 109 5.11 0.50 -13.36
CA GLY A 109 4.40 1.43 -14.22
C GLY A 109 4.50 2.88 -13.77
N GLY A 110 3.76 3.32 -12.74
CA GLY A 110 3.78 4.70 -12.29
C GLY A 110 3.79 4.88 -10.77
N GLY A 111 4.55 5.89 -10.30
CA GLY A 111 4.53 6.36 -8.91
C GLY A 111 4.49 7.89 -8.88
N HIS A 112 3.33 8.47 -9.29
CA HIS A 112 3.23 9.90 -9.55
C HIS A 112 2.69 10.68 -8.34
N SER A 113 3.07 11.97 -8.21
CA SER A 113 2.57 12.89 -7.19
C SER A 113 2.76 12.30 -5.78
N ILE A 114 1.69 12.12 -5.00
CA ILE A 114 1.72 11.50 -3.66
C ILE A 114 2.19 10.03 -3.67
N GLY A 115 2.26 9.39 -4.83
CA GLY A 115 2.90 8.08 -5.00
C GLY A 115 4.41 8.09 -4.73
N ILE A 116 5.07 9.26 -4.79
CA ILE A 116 6.51 9.36 -4.51
C ILE A 116 6.84 9.13 -3.03
N PRO A 117 6.23 9.82 -2.06
CA PRO A 117 6.41 9.48 -0.65
C PRO A 117 6.09 8.02 -0.35
N LEU A 118 5.03 7.46 -0.96
CA LEU A 118 4.68 6.05 -0.82
C LEU A 118 5.78 5.12 -1.36
N ALA A 119 6.43 5.48 -2.45
CA ALA A 119 7.51 4.69 -3.02
C ALA A 119 8.78 4.67 -2.15
N VAL A 120 9.05 5.75 -1.40
CA VAL A 120 10.30 5.90 -0.64
C VAL A 120 10.13 5.76 0.89
N CYS A 121 8.92 5.55 1.38
CA CYS A 121 8.66 5.40 2.83
C CYS A 121 9.13 4.05 3.40
N THR A 122 9.38 3.07 2.57
CA THR A 122 9.83 1.73 2.98
C THR A 122 11.34 1.69 3.25
N LYS A 123 11.79 0.67 3.97
CA LYS A 123 13.22 0.48 4.29
C LYS A 123 14.09 0.22 3.06
N LYS A 124 13.50 -0.34 1.99
CA LYS A 124 14.14 -0.50 0.67
C LYS A 124 13.13 -0.24 -0.43
N SER A 125 13.54 0.53 -1.43
CA SER A 125 12.68 0.93 -2.56
C SER A 125 13.29 0.50 -3.89
N PHE A 126 12.45 -0.01 -4.77
CA PHE A 126 12.81 -0.44 -6.11
C PHE A 126 11.87 0.17 -7.13
N ILE A 127 12.38 0.40 -8.32
CA ILE A 127 11.62 0.84 -9.49
C ILE A 127 11.98 -0.06 -10.67
N THR A 128 10.97 -0.52 -11.42
CA THR A 128 11.21 -1.29 -12.64
C THR A 128 11.74 -0.40 -13.77
N PRO A 129 12.50 -0.96 -14.73
CA PRO A 129 13.12 -0.16 -15.80
C PRO A 129 12.15 0.66 -16.66
N THR A 130 10.89 0.20 -16.78
CA THR A 130 9.84 0.87 -17.56
C THR A 130 8.95 1.77 -16.73
N ALA A 131 9.09 1.76 -15.40
CA ALA A 131 8.29 2.60 -14.52
C ALA A 131 8.79 4.06 -14.53
N SER A 132 7.88 4.97 -14.27
CA SER A 132 8.17 6.40 -14.17
C SER A 132 7.63 6.99 -12.88
N MET A 133 8.31 8.02 -12.38
CA MET A 133 7.90 8.78 -11.21
C MET A 133 7.93 10.27 -11.57
N THR A 134 6.84 10.98 -11.29
CA THR A 134 6.73 12.42 -11.57
C THR A 134 6.36 13.15 -10.29
N CYS A 135 7.25 14.02 -9.81
CA CYS A 135 7.00 14.89 -8.68
C CYS A 135 6.40 16.20 -9.17
N LEU A 136 5.29 16.60 -8.60
CA LEU A 136 4.75 17.95 -8.76
C LEU A 136 5.33 18.82 -7.64
N LEU A 137 6.20 19.75 -7.98
CA LEU A 137 6.68 20.77 -7.05
C LEU A 137 5.58 21.84 -6.92
N TYR A 138 4.86 21.82 -5.80
CA TYR A 138 4.10 22.97 -5.39
C TYR A 138 5.06 23.97 -4.75
N THR A 139 5.33 25.07 -5.46
CA THR A 139 5.94 26.26 -4.85
C THR A 139 4.85 27.03 -4.11
N SER A 140 4.47 26.60 -2.93
CA SER A 140 3.82 27.51 -2.00
C SER A 140 4.91 28.31 -1.29
N PRO A 141 4.73 29.64 -1.11
CA PRO A 141 5.67 30.45 -0.33
C PRO A 141 5.88 29.77 1.03
N SER A 142 7.15 29.57 1.39
CA SER A 142 7.49 29.09 2.72
C SER A 142 7.02 30.13 3.75
N PRO A 143 6.43 29.74 4.90
CA PRO A 143 6.12 30.67 5.97
C PRO A 143 7.35 31.40 6.54
N ARG A 144 8.54 31.13 6.02
CA ARG A 144 9.82 31.73 6.44
C ARG A 144 10.40 32.72 5.39
N ASP A 145 9.72 32.95 4.28
CA ASP A 145 10.10 33.96 3.27
C ASP A 145 9.38 35.31 3.58
#